data_82c4ccf229efe6ece5711edb9510156b
#
_entry.id   82c4ccf229efe6ece5711edb9510156b
#
_cell.length_a   1.000
_cell.length_b   1.000
_cell.length_c   1.000
_cell.angle_alpha   90.00
_cell.angle_beta   90.00
_cell.angle_gamma   90.00
#
_symmetry.space_group_name_H-M   'P 1'
#
loop_
_entity.id
_entity.type
_entity.pdbx_description
1 polymer ?
#
loop_
_entity_poly.entity_id
_entity_poly.type
_entity_poly.pdbx_seq_one_letter_code
_entity_poly.pdbx_strand_id
1 'polypeptide(L)'
;VEEALSILEELGAEIVDVQVPDAPEDWVTICSFEAARAHSETYPSRADEYGPYFREFLKNGLAVTAGEYDEANTRRLAFVERFEEMLSTVDALVCPSTVTTLPITSGMRYESIAAFGEALASIAKALDPPLDSIQLGRFTQPADFAGTPTISVPCGFSDDGAPQSLQFVGRDLSEVTICRLAHAYEQATDWHTKHPEV
;
A
#
# COMPACT_ATOMS: atom_id res chain seq x y z
N VAL A 1 -8.44 -10.84 -9.46
CA VAL A 1 -9.34 -10.07 -8.58
C VAL A 1 -10.80 -10.33 -8.92
N GLU A 2 -11.23 -10.30 -10.19
CA GLU A 2 -12.63 -10.54 -10.60
C GLU A 2 -13.16 -11.90 -10.09
N GLU A 3 -12.38 -12.98 -10.23
CA GLU A 3 -12.74 -14.29 -9.67
C GLU A 3 -12.89 -14.23 -8.14
N ALA A 4 -12.04 -13.47 -7.45
CA ALA A 4 -12.15 -13.29 -6.01
C ALA A 4 -13.43 -12.53 -5.60
N LEU A 5 -13.87 -11.55 -6.38
CA LEU A 5 -15.14 -10.85 -6.17
C LEU A 5 -16.32 -11.82 -6.36
N SER A 6 -16.30 -12.67 -7.39
CA SER A 6 -17.35 -13.67 -7.59
C SER A 6 -17.45 -14.66 -6.41
N ILE A 7 -16.33 -15.06 -5.82
CA ILE A 7 -16.33 -15.92 -4.62
C ILE A 7 -16.97 -15.18 -3.43
N LEU A 8 -16.67 -13.88 -3.26
CA LEU A 8 -17.29 -13.08 -2.20
C LEU A 8 -18.81 -12.95 -2.39
N GLU A 9 -19.29 -12.78 -3.63
CA GLU A 9 -20.73 -12.79 -3.95
C GLU A 9 -21.37 -14.13 -3.64
N GLU A 10 -20.73 -15.26 -3.95
CA GLU A 10 -21.21 -16.61 -3.60
C GLU A 10 -21.28 -16.82 -2.08
N LEU A 11 -20.43 -16.13 -1.30
CA LEU A 11 -20.46 -16.10 0.16
C LEU A 11 -21.53 -15.16 0.71
N GLY A 12 -22.25 -14.44 -0.14
CA GLY A 12 -23.36 -13.56 0.22
C GLY A 12 -23.01 -12.09 0.37
N ALA A 13 -21.82 -11.66 -0.09
CA ALA A 13 -21.48 -10.26 -0.13
C ALA A 13 -22.21 -9.55 -1.29
N GLU A 14 -22.66 -8.33 -1.05
CA GLU A 14 -23.12 -7.41 -2.09
C GLU A 14 -21.92 -6.55 -2.56
N ILE A 15 -21.52 -6.70 -3.81
CA ILE A 15 -20.43 -5.93 -4.40
C ILE A 15 -20.99 -4.64 -5.00
N VAL A 16 -20.49 -3.52 -4.53
CA VAL A 16 -20.88 -2.18 -5.02
C VAL A 16 -19.64 -1.38 -5.42
N ASP A 17 -19.75 -0.60 -6.48
CA ASP A 17 -18.68 0.31 -6.90
C ASP A 17 -18.68 1.55 -6.01
N VAL A 18 -17.49 1.93 -5.55
CA VAL A 18 -17.28 3.15 -4.78
C VAL A 18 -16.23 4.04 -5.44
N GLN A 19 -16.39 5.36 -5.30
CA GLN A 19 -15.41 6.32 -5.79
C GLN A 19 -14.41 6.62 -4.67
N VAL A 20 -13.21 6.08 -4.78
CA VAL A 20 -12.11 6.39 -3.84
C VAL A 20 -11.61 7.80 -4.11
N PRO A 21 -11.53 8.70 -3.10
CA PRO A 21 -10.97 10.03 -3.28
C PRO A 21 -9.48 9.98 -3.60
N ASP A 22 -9.02 10.94 -4.40
CA ASP A 22 -7.59 11.06 -4.72
C ASP A 22 -6.77 11.36 -3.46
N ALA A 23 -5.77 10.54 -3.20
CA ALA A 23 -4.80 10.78 -2.14
C ALA A 23 -3.84 11.92 -2.53
N PRO A 24 -3.43 12.78 -1.58
CA PRO A 24 -2.45 13.83 -1.87
C PRO A 24 -1.06 13.24 -2.12
N GLU A 25 -0.25 13.97 -2.90
CA GLU A 25 1.13 13.57 -3.25
C GLU A 25 2.14 13.75 -2.10
N ASP A 26 1.66 13.99 -0.89
CA ASP A 26 2.47 14.33 0.30
C ASP A 26 3.06 13.13 1.04
N TRP A 27 2.84 11.92 0.55
CA TRP A 27 3.25 10.69 1.24
C TRP A 27 4.73 10.69 1.63
N VAL A 28 5.61 11.05 0.69
CA VAL A 28 7.07 11.08 0.95
C VAL A 28 7.42 12.12 2.01
N THR A 29 6.82 13.30 1.97
CA THR A 29 7.06 14.39 2.94
C THR A 29 6.67 13.96 4.35
N ILE A 30 5.47 13.42 4.51
CA ILE A 30 4.95 12.97 5.80
C ILE A 30 5.75 11.79 6.32
N CYS A 31 5.90 10.73 5.53
CA CYS A 31 6.56 9.51 5.97
C CYS A 31 8.06 9.73 6.26
N SER A 32 8.77 10.52 5.46
CA SER A 32 10.19 10.79 5.74
C SER A 32 10.40 11.63 7.00
N PHE A 33 9.55 12.63 7.23
CA PHE A 33 9.59 13.45 8.44
C PHE A 33 9.31 12.62 9.70
N GLU A 34 8.28 11.78 9.68
CA GLU A 34 7.91 10.92 10.80
C GLU A 34 8.95 9.83 11.04
N ALA A 35 9.46 9.19 9.97
CA ALA A 35 10.54 8.22 10.06
C ALA A 35 11.81 8.81 10.67
N ALA A 36 12.22 10.03 10.26
CA ALA A 36 13.39 10.68 10.82
C ALA A 36 13.26 10.94 12.32
N ARG A 37 12.06 11.21 12.82
CA ARG A 37 11.78 11.38 14.25
C ARG A 37 11.72 10.07 15.00
N ALA A 38 11.07 9.06 14.42
CA ALA A 38 11.01 7.71 15.01
C ALA A 38 12.42 7.10 15.19
N HIS A 39 13.34 7.43 14.28
CA HIS A 39 14.72 6.97 14.32
C HIS A 39 15.71 7.93 14.99
N SER A 40 15.25 9.00 15.65
CA SER A 40 16.09 10.07 16.23
C SER A 40 17.14 9.60 17.24
N GLU A 41 16.90 8.50 17.96
CA GLU A 41 17.87 7.93 18.90
C GLU A 41 19.02 7.17 18.21
N THR A 42 18.78 6.67 17.00
CA THR A 42 19.75 5.82 16.28
C THR A 42 20.28 6.48 15.01
N TYR A 43 19.64 7.51 14.50
CA TYR A 43 20.07 8.26 13.34
C TYR A 43 20.25 9.76 13.69
N PRO A 44 21.36 10.44 13.33
CA PRO A 44 22.43 9.94 12.44
C PRO A 44 23.58 9.19 13.15
N SER A 45 23.54 9.00 14.48
CA SER A 45 24.66 8.44 15.27
C SER A 45 25.10 7.04 14.82
N ARG A 46 24.17 6.23 14.26
CA ARG A 46 24.40 4.88 13.76
C ARG A 46 24.00 4.77 12.27
N ALA A 47 24.28 5.81 11.49
CA ALA A 47 23.84 5.89 10.10
C ALA A 47 24.38 4.77 9.19
N ASP A 48 25.54 4.19 9.51
CA ASP A 48 26.17 3.07 8.81
C ASP A 48 25.43 1.72 8.99
N GLU A 49 24.58 1.61 9.97
CA GLU A 49 23.72 0.43 10.19
C GLU A 49 22.46 0.42 9.31
N TYR A 50 22.16 1.54 8.64
CA TYR A 50 21.03 1.68 7.73
C TYR A 50 21.45 1.44 6.28
N GLY A 51 20.62 0.74 5.52
CA GLY A 51 20.82 0.60 4.07
C GLY A 51 20.85 1.96 3.35
N PRO A 52 21.55 2.09 2.21
CA PRO A 52 21.78 3.37 1.55
C PRO A 52 20.50 4.15 1.22
N TYR A 53 19.49 3.47 0.67
CA TYR A 53 18.18 4.06 0.35
C TYR A 53 17.51 4.65 1.59
N PHE A 54 17.36 3.87 2.66
CA PHE A 54 16.66 4.32 3.86
C PHE A 54 17.42 5.41 4.61
N ARG A 55 18.76 5.35 4.58
CA ARG A 55 19.62 6.43 5.10
C ARG A 55 19.36 7.76 4.43
N GLU A 56 19.23 7.75 3.09
CA GLU A 56 18.89 8.94 2.31
C GLU A 56 17.47 9.41 2.61
N PHE A 57 16.53 8.49 2.77
CA PHE A 57 15.15 8.79 3.16
C PHE A 57 15.08 9.50 4.52
N LEU A 58 15.79 9.00 5.54
CA LEU A 58 15.89 9.63 6.85
C LEU A 58 16.56 11.01 6.78
N LYS A 59 17.62 11.15 5.98
CA LYS A 59 18.30 12.43 5.75
C LYS A 59 17.34 13.46 5.15
N ASN A 60 16.54 13.07 4.16
CA ASN A 60 15.55 13.94 3.55
C ASN A 60 14.47 14.33 4.59
N GLY A 61 14.02 13.40 5.42
CA GLY A 61 13.07 13.67 6.50
C GLY A 61 13.57 14.67 7.56
N LEU A 62 14.88 14.65 7.84
CA LEU A 62 15.49 15.68 8.72
C LEU A 62 15.51 17.10 8.09
N ALA A 63 15.46 17.18 6.77
CA ALA A 63 15.43 18.45 6.05
C ALA A 63 14.01 19.05 5.93
N VAL A 64 12.96 18.23 6.10
CA VAL A 64 11.57 18.70 6.09
C VAL A 64 11.34 19.59 7.31
N THR A 65 10.88 20.81 7.08
CA THR A 65 10.52 21.75 8.14
C THR A 65 9.17 21.41 8.79
N ALA A 66 8.94 21.90 10.00
CA ALA A 66 7.64 21.74 10.67
C ALA A 66 6.49 22.37 9.85
N GLY A 67 6.73 23.51 9.18
CA GLY A 67 5.73 24.15 8.33
C GLY A 67 5.35 23.31 7.13
N GLU A 68 6.32 22.72 6.41
CA GLU A 68 6.06 21.83 5.29
C GLU A 68 5.28 20.56 5.73
N TYR A 69 5.65 20.00 6.90
CA TYR A 69 4.91 18.88 7.48
C TYR A 69 3.48 19.26 7.85
N ASP A 70 3.26 20.41 8.49
CA ASP A 70 1.93 20.87 8.90
C ASP A 70 1.01 21.13 7.70
N GLU A 71 1.55 21.70 6.61
CA GLU A 71 0.82 21.88 5.37
C GLU A 71 0.45 20.53 4.70
N ALA A 72 1.41 19.61 4.61
CA ALA A 72 1.19 18.27 4.08
C ALA A 72 0.17 17.50 4.92
N ASN A 73 0.28 17.55 6.25
CA ASN A 73 -0.64 16.92 7.17
C ASN A 73 -2.06 17.52 7.11
N THR A 74 -2.19 18.82 6.85
CA THR A 74 -3.50 19.44 6.62
C THR A 74 -4.19 18.85 5.39
N ARG A 75 -3.46 18.66 4.28
CA ARG A 75 -4.00 18.00 3.07
C ARG A 75 -4.32 16.53 3.33
N ARG A 76 -3.48 15.83 4.10
CA ARG A 76 -3.76 14.46 4.54
C ARG A 76 -5.06 14.36 5.33
N LEU A 77 -5.26 15.21 6.32
CA LEU A 77 -6.49 15.20 7.15
C LEU A 77 -7.75 15.46 6.33
N ALA A 78 -7.70 16.38 5.37
CA ALA A 78 -8.80 16.62 4.45
C ALA A 78 -9.09 15.41 3.52
N PHE A 79 -8.07 14.63 3.18
CA PHE A 79 -8.25 13.35 2.47
C PHE A 79 -8.88 12.31 3.39
N VAL A 80 -8.37 12.16 4.64
CA VAL A 80 -8.88 11.19 5.63
C VAL A 80 -10.38 11.35 5.82
N GLU A 81 -10.87 12.57 6.03
CA GLU A 81 -12.29 12.85 6.20
C GLU A 81 -13.13 12.32 5.02
N ARG A 82 -12.72 12.58 3.78
CA ARG A 82 -13.42 12.09 2.59
C ARG A 82 -13.32 10.56 2.42
N PHE A 83 -12.18 9.99 2.78
CA PHE A 83 -11.96 8.54 2.69
C PHE A 83 -12.80 7.79 3.73
N GLU A 84 -12.88 8.29 4.95
CA GLU A 84 -13.75 7.76 6.00
C GLU A 84 -15.24 7.89 5.65
N GLU A 85 -15.66 9.02 5.06
CA GLU A 85 -17.01 9.20 4.55
C GLU A 85 -17.34 8.13 3.50
N MET A 86 -16.47 7.88 2.53
CA MET A 86 -16.65 6.82 1.54
C MET A 86 -16.70 5.44 2.22
N LEU A 87 -15.77 5.12 3.13
CA LEU A 87 -15.76 3.84 3.85
C LEU A 87 -17.01 3.65 4.73
N SER A 88 -17.68 4.71 5.16
CA SER A 88 -18.91 4.62 5.94
C SER A 88 -20.08 4.04 5.15
N THR A 89 -20.01 4.02 3.84
CA THR A 89 -21.07 3.51 2.93
C THR A 89 -21.00 2.01 2.69
N VAL A 90 -19.89 1.36 3.11
CA VAL A 90 -19.65 -0.08 2.94
C VAL A 90 -19.10 -0.71 4.21
N ASP A 91 -19.14 -2.03 4.31
CA ASP A 91 -18.53 -2.74 5.45
C ASP A 91 -17.00 -2.84 5.31
N ALA A 92 -16.50 -2.95 4.08
CA ALA A 92 -15.09 -2.90 3.75
C ALA A 92 -14.91 -2.52 2.27
N LEU A 93 -13.81 -1.83 1.96
CA LEU A 93 -13.33 -1.67 0.58
C LEU A 93 -12.49 -2.89 0.21
N VAL A 94 -12.67 -3.38 -1.00
CA VAL A 94 -11.89 -4.50 -1.57
C VAL A 94 -11.12 -3.99 -2.79
N CYS A 95 -9.83 -4.32 -2.84
CA CYS A 95 -8.98 -3.97 -3.98
C CYS A 95 -7.80 -4.97 -4.13
N PRO A 96 -7.07 -4.96 -5.25
CA PRO A 96 -5.79 -5.63 -5.33
C PRO A 96 -4.81 -5.05 -4.29
N SER A 97 -3.94 -5.87 -3.71
CA SER A 97 -2.90 -5.35 -2.80
C SER A 97 -1.84 -4.53 -3.55
N THR A 98 -1.63 -4.81 -4.84
CA THR A 98 -0.70 -4.09 -5.71
C THR A 98 -1.27 -3.93 -7.11
N VAL A 99 -0.82 -2.93 -7.85
CA VAL A 99 -1.27 -2.70 -9.24
C VAL A 99 -0.77 -3.76 -10.21
N THR A 100 0.33 -4.42 -9.88
CA THR A 100 0.95 -5.49 -10.67
C THR A 100 1.82 -6.36 -9.80
N THR A 101 2.07 -7.59 -10.25
CA THR A 101 3.17 -8.40 -9.72
C THR A 101 4.49 -7.77 -10.19
N LEU A 102 5.27 -7.27 -9.25
CA LEU A 102 6.61 -6.81 -9.58
C LEU A 102 7.46 -8.04 -9.92
N PRO A 103 8.14 -8.06 -11.08
CA PRO A 103 9.02 -9.16 -11.41
C PRO A 103 10.08 -9.27 -10.31
N ILE A 104 10.39 -10.50 -9.88
CA ILE A 104 11.54 -10.79 -9.03
C ILE A 104 12.77 -10.33 -9.79
N THR A 105 13.25 -9.12 -9.55
CA THR A 105 14.30 -8.59 -10.39
C THR A 105 15.54 -8.27 -9.59
N SER A 106 16.63 -8.77 -10.14
CA SER A 106 17.92 -8.08 -10.14
C SER A 106 17.84 -6.59 -10.57
N GLY A 107 16.66 -6.08 -10.95
CA GLY A 107 16.42 -4.71 -11.42
C GLY A 107 16.06 -3.69 -10.33
N MET A 108 15.62 -4.14 -9.15
CA MET A 108 15.37 -3.21 -8.05
C MET A 108 16.69 -2.72 -7.46
N ARG A 109 16.84 -1.41 -7.38
CA ARG A 109 18.07 -0.74 -6.97
C ARG A 109 17.81 0.07 -5.70
N TYR A 110 18.60 -0.19 -4.67
CA TYR A 110 18.46 0.42 -3.35
C TYR A 110 19.69 1.24 -2.93
N GLU A 111 20.56 1.58 -3.90
CA GLU A 111 21.79 2.35 -3.66
C GLU A 111 21.51 3.82 -3.34
N SER A 112 20.38 4.34 -3.81
CA SER A 112 19.88 5.69 -3.52
C SER A 112 18.39 5.80 -3.80
N ILE A 113 17.74 6.87 -3.32
CA ILE A 113 16.35 7.20 -3.67
C ILE A 113 16.18 7.39 -5.18
N ALA A 114 17.14 8.06 -5.83
CA ALA A 114 17.12 8.28 -7.28
C ALA A 114 17.16 6.96 -8.05
N ALA A 115 18.08 6.04 -7.70
CA ALA A 115 18.18 4.73 -8.34
C ALA A 115 16.91 3.89 -8.14
N PHE A 116 16.31 3.94 -6.96
CA PHE A 116 15.06 3.27 -6.67
C PHE A 116 13.89 3.86 -7.50
N GLY A 117 13.79 5.19 -7.58
CA GLY A 117 12.78 5.89 -8.37
C GLY A 117 12.91 5.59 -9.89
N GLU A 118 14.13 5.54 -10.43
CA GLU A 118 14.37 5.15 -11.82
C GLU A 118 13.94 3.70 -12.10
N ALA A 119 14.22 2.78 -11.17
CA ALA A 119 13.80 1.39 -11.29
C ALA A 119 12.26 1.27 -11.28
N LEU A 120 11.56 1.94 -10.35
CA LEU A 120 10.10 1.98 -10.30
C LEU A 120 9.50 2.59 -11.57
N ALA A 121 10.04 3.72 -12.04
CA ALA A 121 9.57 4.37 -13.26
C ALA A 121 9.77 3.48 -14.51
N SER A 122 10.85 2.71 -14.55
CA SER A 122 11.09 1.73 -15.64
C SER A 122 10.05 0.61 -15.61
N ILE A 123 9.73 0.08 -14.43
CA ILE A 123 8.69 -0.95 -14.25
C ILE A 123 7.33 -0.40 -14.66
N ALA A 124 6.95 0.77 -14.15
CA ALA A 124 5.66 1.39 -14.44
C ALA A 124 5.44 1.61 -15.95
N LYS A 125 6.49 2.05 -16.67
CA LYS A 125 6.45 2.23 -18.13
C LYS A 125 6.36 0.93 -18.91
N ALA A 126 6.82 -0.18 -18.35
CA ALA A 126 6.77 -1.49 -19.01
C ALA A 126 5.42 -2.20 -18.85
N LEU A 127 4.51 -1.66 -18.03
CA LEU A 127 3.16 -2.20 -17.86
C LEU A 127 2.28 -1.91 -19.09
N ASP A 128 1.23 -2.68 -19.26
CA ASP A 128 0.21 -2.49 -20.30
C ASP A 128 -1.18 -2.36 -19.64
N PRO A 129 -1.80 -1.16 -19.63
CA PRO A 129 -1.24 0.11 -20.11
C PRO A 129 -0.11 0.65 -19.20
N PRO A 130 0.81 1.46 -19.73
CA PRO A 130 1.85 2.10 -18.91
C PRO A 130 1.26 2.96 -17.80
N LEU A 131 1.88 2.92 -16.61
CA LEU A 131 1.49 3.71 -15.45
C LEU A 131 2.54 4.76 -15.11
N ASP A 132 2.12 5.78 -14.36
CA ASP A 132 3.03 6.64 -13.61
C ASP A 132 3.53 5.89 -12.36
N SER A 133 4.76 6.16 -11.93
CA SER A 133 5.33 5.55 -10.72
C SER A 133 4.52 5.84 -9.45
N ILE A 134 3.84 7.01 -9.38
CA ILE A 134 2.92 7.38 -8.29
C ILE A 134 1.72 6.42 -8.24
N GLN A 135 1.21 6.01 -9.40
CA GLN A 135 0.07 5.11 -9.48
C GLN A 135 0.37 3.69 -8.97
N LEU A 136 1.65 3.32 -8.81
CA LEU A 136 2.02 2.02 -8.22
C LEU A 136 1.56 1.89 -6.75
N GLY A 137 1.45 3.00 -6.03
CA GLY A 137 0.98 3.05 -4.64
C GLY A 137 -0.52 3.22 -4.45
N ARG A 138 -1.31 3.33 -5.54
CA ARG A 138 -2.72 3.73 -5.47
C ARG A 138 -3.64 2.84 -4.62
N PHE A 139 -3.25 1.60 -4.37
CA PHE A 139 -4.01 0.67 -3.53
C PHE A 139 -3.52 0.59 -2.08
N THR A 140 -2.34 1.12 -1.76
CA THR A 140 -1.75 1.08 -0.42
C THR A 140 -1.72 2.45 0.25
N GLN A 141 -1.34 3.50 -0.46
CA GLN A 141 -1.22 4.85 0.08
C GLN A 141 -2.50 5.41 0.72
N PRO A 142 -3.72 5.18 0.18
CA PRO A 142 -4.93 5.69 0.82
C PRO A 142 -5.12 5.18 2.25
N ALA A 143 -4.90 3.91 2.49
CA ALA A 143 -5.00 3.31 3.81
C ALA A 143 -3.87 3.78 4.75
N ASP A 144 -2.64 3.92 4.24
CA ASP A 144 -1.51 4.50 4.99
C ASP A 144 -1.84 5.92 5.48
N PHE A 145 -2.36 6.76 4.58
CA PHE A 145 -2.74 8.13 4.94
C PHE A 145 -3.89 8.19 5.94
N ALA A 146 -4.89 7.34 5.77
CA ALA A 146 -6.04 7.31 6.66
C ALA A 146 -5.72 6.66 8.00
N GLY A 147 -4.71 5.78 8.06
CA GLY A 147 -4.41 4.98 9.26
C GLY A 147 -5.46 3.89 9.49
N THR A 148 -6.19 3.49 8.46
CA THR A 148 -7.25 2.49 8.56
C THR A 148 -6.68 1.07 8.52
N PRO A 149 -7.32 0.10 9.21
CA PRO A 149 -6.86 -1.27 9.21
C PRO A 149 -7.01 -1.92 7.83
N THR A 150 -6.02 -2.71 7.44
CA THR A 150 -6.04 -3.50 6.19
C THR A 150 -5.61 -4.93 6.45
N ILE A 151 -6.11 -5.86 5.63
CA ILE A 151 -5.66 -7.24 5.59
C ILE A 151 -5.54 -7.71 4.15
N SER A 152 -4.42 -8.33 3.80
CA SER A 152 -4.20 -8.92 2.49
C SER A 152 -4.22 -10.44 2.58
N VAL A 153 -4.93 -11.09 1.68
CA VAL A 153 -5.01 -12.55 1.56
C VAL A 153 -4.62 -12.99 0.15
N PRO A 154 -3.97 -14.15 -0.02
CA PRO A 154 -3.65 -14.66 -1.33
C PRO A 154 -4.93 -14.96 -2.12
N CYS A 155 -4.96 -14.59 -3.41
CA CYS A 155 -6.13 -14.77 -4.26
C CYS A 155 -5.81 -15.38 -5.64
N GLY A 156 -4.62 -15.94 -5.81
CA GLY A 156 -4.22 -16.61 -7.04
C GLY A 156 -2.77 -16.36 -7.41
N PHE A 157 -2.48 -16.67 -8.66
CA PHE A 157 -1.17 -16.44 -9.28
C PHE A 157 -1.36 -15.74 -10.62
N SER A 158 -0.36 -14.97 -11.01
CA SER A 158 -0.26 -14.45 -12.39
C SER A 158 0.16 -15.54 -13.36
N ASP A 159 0.10 -15.26 -14.66
CA ASP A 159 0.47 -16.24 -15.71
C ASP A 159 1.94 -16.69 -15.62
N ASP A 160 2.80 -15.86 -15.06
CA ASP A 160 4.21 -16.16 -14.79
C ASP A 160 4.47 -16.81 -13.42
N GLY A 161 3.39 -17.15 -12.68
CA GLY A 161 3.45 -17.86 -11.41
C GLY A 161 3.73 -17.00 -10.19
N ALA A 162 3.69 -15.66 -10.29
CA ALA A 162 3.87 -14.80 -9.13
C ALA A 162 2.56 -14.74 -8.29
N PRO A 163 2.64 -14.81 -6.95
CA PRO A 163 1.47 -14.76 -6.10
C PRO A 163 0.78 -13.40 -6.17
N GLN A 164 -0.54 -13.43 -6.20
CA GLN A 164 -1.42 -12.26 -6.16
C GLN A 164 -2.20 -12.25 -4.87
N SER A 165 -2.56 -11.05 -4.41
CA SER A 165 -3.35 -10.87 -3.20
C SER A 165 -4.47 -9.86 -3.36
N LEU A 166 -5.56 -10.14 -2.65
CA LEU A 166 -6.70 -9.29 -2.42
C LEU A 166 -6.52 -8.56 -1.09
N GLN A 167 -6.83 -7.27 -1.04
CA GLN A 167 -6.78 -6.46 0.17
C GLN A 167 -8.18 -6.04 0.57
N PHE A 168 -8.50 -6.22 1.86
CA PHE A 168 -9.67 -5.62 2.49
C PHE A 168 -9.20 -4.43 3.32
N VAL A 169 -9.84 -3.28 3.12
CA VAL A 169 -9.59 -2.04 3.86
C VAL A 169 -10.83 -1.76 4.70
N GLY A 170 -10.66 -1.67 5.99
CA GLY A 170 -11.74 -1.41 6.94
C GLY A 170 -11.83 0.05 7.36
N ARG A 171 -12.92 0.41 8.04
CA ARG A 171 -13.03 1.67 8.77
C ARG A 171 -12.12 1.66 10.00
N ASP A 172 -11.88 2.81 10.58
CA ASP A 172 -11.17 2.87 11.86
C ASP A 172 -11.76 1.89 12.89
N LEU A 173 -10.88 1.16 13.59
CA LEU A 173 -11.21 0.14 14.60
C LEU A 173 -12.13 -1.00 14.10
N SER A 174 -12.13 -1.30 12.79
CA SER A 174 -12.93 -2.39 12.20
C SER A 174 -12.15 -3.67 11.90
N GLU A 175 -11.04 -3.93 12.58
CA GLU A 175 -10.18 -5.10 12.38
C GLU A 175 -10.97 -6.41 12.42
N VAL A 176 -11.95 -6.51 13.33
CA VAL A 176 -12.80 -7.71 13.44
C VAL A 176 -13.59 -7.96 12.16
N THR A 177 -14.09 -6.90 11.51
CA THR A 177 -14.87 -7.02 10.27
C THR A 177 -13.99 -7.53 9.14
N ILE A 178 -12.83 -6.90 8.89
CA ILE A 178 -11.95 -7.30 7.80
C ILE A 178 -11.31 -8.68 8.03
N CYS A 179 -11.01 -9.05 9.30
CA CYS A 179 -10.55 -10.40 9.64
C CYS A 179 -11.63 -11.46 9.36
N ARG A 180 -12.91 -11.16 9.62
CA ARG A 180 -14.02 -12.09 9.32
C ARG A 180 -14.23 -12.26 7.82
N LEU A 181 -14.11 -11.19 7.02
CA LEU A 181 -14.19 -11.24 5.57
C LEU A 181 -13.02 -12.05 4.99
N ALA A 182 -11.79 -11.76 5.43
CA ALA A 182 -10.59 -12.48 5.01
C ALA A 182 -10.70 -13.97 5.36
N HIS A 183 -11.13 -14.30 6.58
CA HIS A 183 -11.31 -15.69 7.01
C HIS A 183 -12.40 -16.41 6.19
N ALA A 184 -13.52 -15.76 5.92
CA ALA A 184 -14.56 -16.36 5.07
C ALA A 184 -14.07 -16.67 3.67
N TYR A 185 -13.27 -15.75 3.08
CA TYR A 185 -12.64 -15.96 1.78
C TYR A 185 -11.61 -17.12 1.81
N GLU A 186 -10.75 -17.18 2.83
CA GLU A 186 -9.78 -18.28 3.00
C GLU A 186 -10.45 -19.64 3.18
N GLN A 187 -11.61 -19.71 3.86
CA GLN A 187 -12.36 -20.97 4.00
C GLN A 187 -13.02 -21.45 2.70
N ALA A 188 -13.27 -20.53 1.75
CA ALA A 188 -13.83 -20.83 0.44
C ALA A 188 -12.78 -21.13 -0.64
N THR A 189 -11.49 -20.91 -0.32
CA THR A 189 -10.37 -21.08 -1.26
C THR A 189 -9.22 -21.84 -0.61
N ASP A 190 -8.31 -22.35 -1.40
CA ASP A 190 -7.09 -23.04 -0.94
C ASP A 190 -5.79 -22.28 -1.28
N TRP A 191 -5.89 -21.01 -1.66
CA TRP A 191 -4.72 -20.18 -2.02
C TRP A 191 -3.71 -20.06 -0.88
N HIS A 192 -4.18 -19.93 0.37
CA HIS A 192 -3.35 -19.86 1.58
C HIS A 192 -2.56 -21.15 1.87
N THR A 193 -2.92 -22.27 1.24
CA THR A 193 -2.18 -23.55 1.37
C THR A 193 -1.08 -23.71 0.33
N LYS A 194 -1.00 -22.83 -0.66
CA LYS A 194 0.01 -22.87 -1.72
C LYS A 194 1.30 -22.25 -1.21
N HIS A 195 2.37 -23.03 -1.21
CA HIS A 195 3.69 -22.60 -0.78
C HIS A 195 4.70 -22.80 -1.92
N PRO A 196 5.75 -21.98 -2.04
CA PRO A 196 6.82 -22.23 -2.99
C PRO A 196 7.52 -23.55 -2.65
N GLU A 197 7.93 -24.28 -3.69
CA GLU A 197 8.84 -25.41 -3.53
C GLU A 197 10.23 -24.86 -3.16
N VAL A 198 10.72 -25.19 -1.95
CA VAL A 198 12.01 -24.73 -1.39
C VAL A 198 13.00 -25.89 -1.45
#